data_d57a25a76ff6ac3bbe42d2c07e6da079
#
_entry.id   d57a25a76ff6ac3bbe42d2c07e6da079
#
_cell.length_a   1.000
_cell.length_b   1.000
_cell.length_c   1.000
_cell.angle_alpha   90.00
_cell.angle_beta   90.00
_cell.angle_gamma   90.00
#
_symmetry.space_group_name_H-M   'P 1'
#
loop_
_entity.id
_entity.type
_entity.pdbx_description
1 polymer ?
#
loop_
_entity_poly.entity_id
_entity_poly.type
_entity_poly.pdbx_seq_one_letter_code
_entity_poly.pdbx_strand_id
1 'polypeptide(L)'
;IERFMHRRNLLYHRCQDWEGSRALFESLAEWLLNIGDSSFADYLAATPVPKPDDAARILIDSLENTPTLIVIDDFHKVSDAILFQTIQSMTLGLLGSEESIGLVIFSRSFKPVVPTKDAEGRITSLVLPLDGLDSDSARNLLTGFEDLSTEQWLHIHGLSRGHPLVLELINRGAS
;
A
#
# COMPACT_ATOMS: atom_id res chain seq x y z
N ILE A 1 7.68 -13.89 -0.99
CA ILE A 1 8.03 -12.45 -1.06
C ILE A 1 9.48 -12.29 -1.52
N GLU A 2 10.48 -12.96 -0.92
CA GLU A 2 11.89 -12.85 -1.29
C GLU A 2 12.18 -13.16 -2.78
N ARG A 3 11.50 -14.14 -3.38
CA ARG A 3 11.68 -14.49 -4.80
C ARG A 3 11.22 -13.39 -5.78
N PHE A 4 10.31 -12.51 -5.37
CA PHE A 4 9.84 -11.39 -6.19
C PHE A 4 10.71 -10.13 -6.03
N MET A 5 11.36 -9.94 -4.89
CA MET A 5 12.14 -8.73 -4.59
C MET A 5 13.48 -8.67 -5.33
N HIS A 6 14.07 -9.80 -5.73
CA HIS A 6 15.39 -9.82 -6.37
C HIS A 6 15.45 -9.28 -7.82
N ARG A 7 14.32 -8.86 -8.40
CA ARG A 7 14.26 -8.39 -9.80
C ARG A 7 13.40 -7.13 -10.01
N ARG A 8 12.92 -6.47 -8.96
CA ARG A 8 12.07 -5.27 -9.10
C ARG A 8 12.58 -4.17 -8.20
N ASN A 9 12.54 -2.95 -8.71
CA ASN A 9 12.73 -1.78 -7.87
C ASN A 9 11.53 -1.65 -6.92
N LEU A 10 11.81 -1.26 -5.67
CA LEU A 10 10.78 -1.04 -4.67
C LEU A 10 10.72 0.44 -4.33
N LEU A 11 9.56 1.03 -4.53
CA LEU A 11 9.22 2.32 -3.98
C LEU A 11 8.20 2.12 -2.86
N TYR A 12 8.53 2.57 -1.66
CA TYR A 12 7.65 2.54 -0.50
C TYR A 12 7.39 3.96 -0.03
N HIS A 13 6.11 4.32 0.09
CA HIS A 13 5.69 5.58 0.67
C HIS A 13 4.63 5.35 1.74
N ARG A 14 4.81 5.96 2.91
CA ARG A 14 3.85 5.92 4.00
C ARG A 14 3.15 7.27 4.13
N CYS A 15 1.85 7.31 3.84
CA CYS A 15 1.05 8.51 3.92
C CYS A 15 0.93 9.04 5.37
N GLN A 16 0.97 10.36 5.53
CA GLN A 16 0.76 11.04 6.79
C GLN A 16 -0.51 11.91 6.72
N ASP A 17 -1.13 12.18 7.89
CA ASP A 17 -2.39 12.94 7.93
C ASP A 17 -2.26 14.40 7.46
N TRP A 18 -1.04 14.97 7.50
CA TRP A 18 -0.75 16.34 7.09
C TRP A 18 -0.17 16.46 5.67
N GLU A 19 0.06 15.34 5.00
CA GLU A 19 0.64 15.32 3.66
C GLU A 19 -0.45 15.53 2.60
N GLY A 20 -0.22 16.52 1.72
CA GLY A 20 -0.94 16.64 0.46
C GLY A 20 -0.29 15.79 -0.64
N SER A 21 -0.90 15.82 -1.83
CA SER A 21 -0.38 15.16 -3.04
C SER A 21 1.08 15.50 -3.34
N ARG A 22 1.50 16.71 -3.02
CA ARG A 22 2.84 17.21 -3.32
C ARG A 22 3.93 16.39 -2.64
N ALA A 23 3.76 16.01 -1.38
CA ALA A 23 4.77 15.23 -0.64
C ALA A 23 5.01 13.85 -1.27
N LEU A 24 3.94 13.15 -1.67
CA LEU A 24 4.09 11.90 -2.40
C LEU A 24 4.73 12.13 -3.77
N PHE A 25 4.32 13.14 -4.51
CA PHE A 25 4.87 13.43 -5.83
C PHE A 25 6.36 13.78 -5.76
N GLU A 26 6.79 14.54 -4.78
CA GLU A 26 8.21 14.83 -4.53
C GLU A 26 8.99 13.56 -4.18
N SER A 27 8.44 12.68 -3.36
CA SER A 27 9.03 11.38 -3.03
C SER A 27 9.17 10.48 -4.27
N LEU A 28 8.15 10.45 -5.13
CA LEU A 28 8.19 9.72 -6.40
C LEU A 28 9.22 10.32 -7.37
N ALA A 29 9.28 11.64 -7.48
CA ALA A 29 10.24 12.34 -8.33
C ALA A 29 11.68 12.09 -7.88
N GLU A 30 11.96 12.17 -6.58
CA GLU A 30 13.28 11.87 -6.02
C GLU A 30 13.68 10.41 -6.29
N TRP A 31 12.76 9.47 -6.13
CA TRP A 31 13.03 8.09 -6.42
C TRP A 31 13.33 7.86 -7.91
N LEU A 32 12.55 8.48 -8.83
CA LEU A 32 12.79 8.41 -10.27
C LEU A 32 14.15 9.03 -10.65
N LEU A 33 14.52 10.15 -10.05
CA LEU A 33 15.85 10.75 -10.22
C LEU A 33 16.97 9.78 -9.83
N ASN A 34 16.81 9.01 -8.76
CA ASN A 34 17.80 8.03 -8.31
C ASN A 34 17.97 6.86 -9.30
N ILE A 35 16.97 6.56 -10.11
CA ILE A 35 17.07 5.57 -11.20
C ILE A 35 17.40 6.21 -12.55
N GLY A 36 17.65 7.52 -12.60
CA GLY A 36 18.13 8.24 -13.78
C GLY A 36 17.05 8.91 -14.65
N ASP A 37 15.81 9.01 -14.16
CA ASP A 37 14.70 9.68 -14.87
C ASP A 37 14.31 11.00 -14.18
N SER A 38 14.41 12.12 -14.90
CA SER A 38 14.04 13.47 -14.41
C SER A 38 12.64 13.92 -14.85
N SER A 39 11.96 13.16 -15.70
CA SER A 39 10.74 13.62 -16.41
C SER A 39 9.64 14.06 -15.43
N PHE A 40 9.44 13.32 -14.35
CA PHE A 40 8.43 13.67 -13.37
C PHE A 40 8.85 14.86 -12.49
N ALA A 41 10.12 15.00 -12.15
CA ALA A 41 10.66 16.15 -11.43
C ALA A 41 10.52 17.44 -12.25
N ASP A 42 10.85 17.38 -13.54
CA ASP A 42 10.71 18.48 -14.49
C ASP A 42 9.24 18.90 -14.66
N TYR A 43 8.33 17.93 -14.75
CA TYR A 43 6.89 18.18 -14.78
C TYR A 43 6.41 18.90 -13.51
N LEU A 44 6.81 18.46 -12.34
CA LEU A 44 6.43 19.09 -11.06
C LEU A 44 6.98 20.52 -10.93
N ALA A 45 8.20 20.74 -11.43
CA ALA A 45 8.80 22.08 -11.44
C ALA A 45 8.06 23.06 -12.36
N ALA A 46 7.56 22.56 -13.50
CA ALA A 46 6.81 23.35 -14.47
C ALA A 46 5.32 23.53 -14.12
N THR A 47 4.77 22.68 -13.23
CA THR A 47 3.33 22.58 -12.96
C THR A 47 3.06 22.70 -11.46
N PRO A 48 2.77 23.92 -10.94
CA PRO A 48 2.52 24.11 -9.50
C PRO A 48 1.35 23.29 -8.95
N VAL A 49 0.33 23.04 -9.78
CA VAL A 49 -0.82 22.20 -9.45
C VAL A 49 -0.90 21.07 -10.49
N PRO A 50 -0.34 19.88 -10.18
CA PRO A 50 -0.34 18.75 -11.10
C PRO A 50 -1.77 18.30 -11.44
N LYS A 51 -1.99 17.98 -12.72
CA LYS A 51 -3.24 17.35 -13.16
C LYS A 51 -3.11 15.84 -12.95
N PRO A 52 -4.11 15.17 -12.33
CA PRO A 52 -4.06 13.75 -12.00
C PRO A 52 -3.69 12.84 -13.18
N ASP A 53 -4.32 13.03 -14.34
CA ASP A 53 -4.10 12.19 -15.51
C ASP A 53 -2.70 12.41 -16.12
N ASP A 54 -2.23 13.66 -16.18
CA ASP A 54 -0.89 13.97 -16.69
C ASP A 54 0.18 13.40 -15.76
N ALA A 55 -0.01 13.57 -14.43
CA ALA A 55 0.91 13.00 -13.43
C ALA A 55 0.96 11.48 -13.51
N ALA A 56 -0.18 10.82 -13.61
CA ALA A 56 -0.27 9.37 -13.74
C ALA A 56 0.43 8.87 -15.01
N ARG A 57 0.16 9.52 -16.15
CA ARG A 57 0.78 9.15 -17.43
C ARG A 57 2.30 9.29 -17.39
N ILE A 58 2.82 10.42 -16.91
CA ILE A 58 4.28 10.64 -16.83
C ILE A 58 4.93 9.63 -15.90
N LEU A 59 4.29 9.30 -14.76
CA LEU A 59 4.81 8.26 -13.86
C LEU A 59 4.86 6.89 -14.52
N ILE A 60 3.84 6.51 -15.28
CA ILE A 60 3.81 5.24 -16.01
C ILE A 60 4.89 5.23 -17.09
N ASP A 61 4.98 6.29 -17.91
CA ASP A 61 5.98 6.43 -18.97
C ASP A 61 7.42 6.36 -18.41
N SER A 62 7.66 7.01 -17.26
CA SER A 62 8.97 6.97 -16.55
C SER A 62 9.35 5.58 -16.04
N LEU A 63 8.37 4.72 -15.81
CA LEU A 63 8.57 3.36 -15.33
C LEU A 63 8.55 2.32 -16.45
N GLU A 64 8.33 2.74 -17.70
CA GLU A 64 8.39 1.87 -18.86
C GLU A 64 9.73 1.14 -18.88
N ASN A 65 9.70 -0.17 -19.05
CA ASN A 65 10.87 -1.05 -19.03
C ASN A 65 11.62 -1.14 -17.67
N THR A 66 11.09 -0.54 -16.60
CA THR A 66 11.68 -0.60 -15.27
C THR A 66 10.77 -1.39 -14.32
N PRO A 67 11.02 -2.71 -14.12
CA PRO A 67 10.21 -3.52 -13.24
C PRO A 67 10.16 -2.92 -11.84
N THR A 68 8.99 -2.44 -11.43
CA THR A 68 8.81 -1.66 -10.19
C THR A 68 7.62 -2.15 -9.39
N LEU A 69 7.78 -2.19 -8.08
CA LEU A 69 6.70 -2.35 -7.13
C LEU A 69 6.54 -1.04 -6.35
N ILE A 70 5.39 -0.40 -6.49
CA ILE A 70 5.00 0.78 -5.72
C ILE A 70 4.14 0.33 -4.57
N VAL A 71 4.52 0.69 -3.35
CA VAL A 71 3.77 0.38 -2.12
C VAL A 71 3.37 1.68 -1.46
N ILE A 72 2.08 1.88 -1.29
CA ILE A 72 1.50 3.03 -0.58
C ILE A 72 0.87 2.53 0.71
N ASP A 73 1.42 2.94 1.84
CA ASP A 73 0.95 2.54 3.17
C ASP A 73 0.13 3.65 3.84
N ASP A 74 -0.73 3.26 4.77
CA ASP A 74 -1.63 4.16 5.50
C ASP A 74 -2.51 5.04 4.59
N PHE A 75 -2.91 4.55 3.42
CA PHE A 75 -3.67 5.31 2.40
C PHE A 75 -5.00 5.88 2.92
N HIS A 76 -5.56 5.35 4.00
CA HIS A 76 -6.74 5.91 4.65
C HIS A 76 -6.55 7.35 5.16
N LYS A 77 -5.31 7.79 5.35
CA LYS A 77 -4.95 9.15 5.76
C LYS A 77 -5.03 10.15 4.61
N VAL A 78 -5.04 9.68 3.37
CA VAL A 78 -5.14 10.55 2.20
C VAL A 78 -6.50 11.22 2.13
N SER A 79 -6.51 12.55 2.25
CA SER A 79 -7.68 13.42 2.06
C SER A 79 -7.61 14.25 0.79
N ASP A 80 -6.44 14.31 0.14
CA ASP A 80 -6.19 15.10 -1.05
C ASP A 80 -6.82 14.45 -2.30
N ALA A 81 -7.71 15.19 -2.96
CA ALA A 81 -8.42 14.71 -4.14
C ALA A 81 -7.50 14.50 -5.35
N ILE A 82 -6.47 15.33 -5.51
CA ILE A 82 -5.50 15.21 -6.62
C ILE A 82 -4.75 13.91 -6.48
N LEU A 83 -4.26 13.59 -5.28
CA LEU A 83 -3.57 12.35 -5.03
C LEU A 83 -4.46 11.13 -5.28
N PHE A 84 -5.69 11.16 -4.74
CA PHE A 84 -6.64 10.07 -4.95
C PHE A 84 -6.91 9.83 -6.44
N GLN A 85 -7.19 10.90 -7.19
CA GLN A 85 -7.43 10.81 -8.63
C GLN A 85 -6.19 10.34 -9.41
N THR A 86 -4.99 10.81 -9.02
CA THR A 86 -3.74 10.35 -9.66
C THR A 86 -3.55 8.84 -9.48
N ILE A 87 -3.74 8.32 -8.27
CA ILE A 87 -3.65 6.87 -8.02
C ILE A 87 -4.70 6.12 -8.82
N GLN A 88 -5.91 6.66 -8.93
CA GLN A 88 -6.97 6.07 -9.77
C GLN A 88 -6.55 6.04 -11.24
N SER A 89 -6.05 7.15 -11.79
CA SER A 89 -5.59 7.24 -13.18
C SER A 89 -4.40 6.32 -13.44
N MET A 90 -3.44 6.23 -12.51
CA MET A 90 -2.34 5.26 -12.59
C MET A 90 -2.87 3.84 -12.66
N THR A 91 -3.79 3.47 -11.78
CA THR A 91 -4.31 2.11 -11.76
C THR A 91 -5.03 1.78 -13.06
N LEU A 92 -5.82 2.71 -13.59
CA LEU A 92 -6.49 2.54 -14.88
C LEU A 92 -5.50 2.46 -16.06
N GLY A 93 -4.45 3.27 -16.06
CA GLY A 93 -3.40 3.25 -17.08
C GLY A 93 -2.59 1.97 -17.09
N LEU A 94 -2.41 1.34 -15.93
CA LEU A 94 -1.72 0.04 -15.80
C LEU A 94 -2.59 -1.14 -16.25
N LEU A 95 -3.91 -0.95 -16.39
CA LEU A 95 -4.80 -1.99 -16.86
C LEU A 95 -4.58 -2.23 -18.36
N GLY A 96 -4.13 -3.43 -18.68
CA GLY A 96 -3.86 -3.83 -20.09
C GLY A 96 -2.49 -3.44 -20.60
N SER A 97 -1.63 -2.83 -19.78
CA SER A 97 -0.22 -2.71 -20.09
C SER A 97 0.47 -4.06 -19.81
N GLU A 98 1.42 -4.43 -20.66
CA GLU A 98 2.33 -5.55 -20.37
C GLU A 98 3.44 -5.15 -19.38
N GLU A 99 3.28 -3.98 -18.76
CA GLU A 99 4.26 -3.35 -17.90
C GLU A 99 4.50 -4.17 -16.63
N SER A 100 5.75 -4.23 -16.23
CA SER A 100 6.19 -4.91 -15.01
C SER A 100 5.94 -4.08 -13.72
N ILE A 101 4.95 -3.19 -13.75
CA ILE A 101 4.64 -2.28 -12.64
C ILE A 101 3.56 -2.92 -11.76
N GLY A 102 3.86 -3.06 -10.47
CA GLY A 102 2.89 -3.46 -9.46
C GLY A 102 2.55 -2.28 -8.56
N LEU A 103 1.26 -2.14 -8.20
CA LEU A 103 0.80 -1.17 -7.22
C LEU A 103 0.11 -1.90 -6.07
N VAL A 104 0.58 -1.68 -4.84
CA VAL A 104 0.00 -2.23 -3.61
C VAL A 104 -0.38 -1.08 -2.70
N ILE A 105 -1.62 -1.07 -2.23
CA ILE A 105 -2.13 -0.03 -1.35
C ILE A 105 -2.59 -0.68 -0.04
N PHE A 106 -2.02 -0.26 1.08
CA PHE A 106 -2.48 -0.64 2.42
C PHE A 106 -3.37 0.45 3.01
N SER A 107 -4.53 0.06 3.50
CA SER A 107 -5.49 0.99 4.09
C SER A 107 -6.29 0.32 5.19
N ARG A 108 -6.57 1.03 6.30
CA ARG A 108 -7.45 0.54 7.37
C ARG A 108 -8.92 0.63 7.01
N SER A 109 -9.27 1.46 6.04
CA SER A 109 -10.63 1.59 5.54
C SER A 109 -10.64 1.35 4.05
N PHE A 110 -11.66 0.62 3.59
CA PHE A 110 -11.85 0.42 2.16
C PHE A 110 -12.26 1.74 1.50
N LYS A 111 -11.35 2.28 0.70
CA LYS A 111 -11.66 3.35 -0.25
C LYS A 111 -11.45 2.75 -1.64
N PRO A 112 -12.51 2.47 -2.40
CA PRO A 112 -12.35 1.93 -3.74
C PRO A 112 -11.64 2.96 -4.61
N VAL A 113 -10.38 2.68 -4.95
CA VAL A 113 -9.60 3.53 -5.85
C VAL A 113 -10.05 3.28 -7.29
N VAL A 114 -10.35 2.03 -7.60
CA VAL A 114 -10.87 1.61 -8.91
C VAL A 114 -11.93 0.53 -8.73
N PRO A 115 -12.82 0.34 -9.73
CA PRO A 115 -13.70 -0.81 -9.79
C PRO A 115 -12.87 -2.10 -9.75
N THR A 116 -13.36 -3.14 -9.09
CA THR A 116 -12.69 -4.45 -9.05
C THR A 116 -12.75 -5.19 -10.38
N LYS A 117 -13.63 -4.75 -11.28
CA LYS A 117 -13.78 -5.29 -12.63
C LYS A 117 -14.02 -4.16 -13.62
N ASP A 118 -13.47 -4.31 -14.82
CA ASP A 118 -13.76 -3.43 -15.96
C ASP A 118 -15.14 -3.74 -16.60
N ALA A 119 -15.48 -3.00 -17.65
CA ALA A 119 -16.73 -3.19 -18.38
C ALA A 119 -16.85 -4.58 -19.03
N GLU A 120 -15.73 -5.22 -19.32
CA GLU A 120 -15.62 -6.57 -19.89
C GLU A 120 -15.57 -7.66 -18.81
N GLY A 121 -15.64 -7.30 -17.53
CA GLY A 121 -15.63 -8.22 -16.38
C GLY A 121 -14.25 -8.77 -16.00
N ARG A 122 -13.16 -8.22 -16.56
CA ARG A 122 -11.80 -8.61 -16.19
C ARG A 122 -11.45 -8.01 -14.82
N ILE A 123 -10.72 -8.77 -14.01
CA ILE A 123 -10.26 -8.29 -12.69
C ILE A 123 -9.22 -7.19 -12.90
N THR A 124 -9.52 -6.00 -12.40
CA THR A 124 -8.66 -4.82 -12.48
C THR A 124 -7.89 -4.56 -11.19
N SER A 125 -8.46 -4.98 -10.08
CA SER A 125 -7.81 -4.89 -8.77
C SER A 125 -8.24 -6.05 -7.88
N LEU A 126 -7.32 -6.50 -7.04
CA LEU A 126 -7.62 -7.51 -6.02
C LEU A 126 -7.68 -6.81 -4.65
N VAL A 127 -8.84 -6.92 -4.00
CA VAL A 127 -9.01 -6.46 -2.62
C VAL A 127 -8.82 -7.65 -1.69
N LEU A 128 -7.83 -7.56 -0.81
CA LEU A 128 -7.53 -8.57 0.19
C LEU A 128 -7.86 -8.00 1.57
N PRO A 129 -9.00 -8.36 2.18
CA PRO A 129 -9.26 -8.03 3.57
C PRO A 129 -8.26 -8.77 4.46
N LEU A 130 -7.63 -8.05 5.39
CA LEU A 130 -6.77 -8.64 6.41
C LEU A 130 -7.56 -8.69 7.72
N ASP A 131 -8.03 -9.87 8.04
CA ASP A 131 -8.65 -10.15 9.33
C ASP A 131 -7.58 -10.35 10.42
N GLY A 132 -8.02 -10.44 11.67
CA GLY A 132 -7.13 -10.84 12.76
C GLY A 132 -6.60 -12.25 12.56
N LEU A 133 -5.53 -12.58 13.25
CA LEU A 133 -4.95 -13.93 13.25
C LEU A 133 -5.99 -14.95 13.77
N ASP A 134 -6.02 -16.10 13.13
CA ASP A 134 -6.75 -17.24 13.68
C ASP A 134 -6.22 -17.65 15.06
N SER A 135 -6.98 -18.50 15.77
CA SER A 135 -6.68 -18.88 17.14
C SER A 135 -5.28 -19.49 17.31
N ASP A 136 -4.87 -20.33 16.38
CA ASP A 136 -3.58 -21.04 16.46
C ASP A 136 -2.41 -20.10 16.14
N SER A 137 -2.53 -19.32 15.10
CA SER A 137 -1.54 -18.29 14.73
C SER A 137 -1.39 -17.21 15.80
N ALA A 138 -2.51 -16.77 16.40
CA ALA A 138 -2.51 -15.82 17.49
C ALA A 138 -1.85 -16.39 18.76
N ARG A 139 -2.07 -17.67 19.06
CA ARG A 139 -1.44 -18.34 20.20
C ARG A 139 0.06 -18.47 20.03
N ASN A 140 0.52 -18.76 18.83
CA ASN A 140 1.94 -18.86 18.51
C ASN A 140 2.69 -17.51 18.63
N LEU A 141 1.97 -16.39 18.60
CA LEU A 141 2.55 -15.06 18.78
C LEU A 141 2.80 -14.72 20.25
N LEU A 142 2.08 -15.37 21.18
CA LEU A 142 2.22 -15.15 22.62
C LEU A 142 3.30 -16.08 23.18
N THR A 143 4.33 -15.51 23.79
CA THR A 143 5.39 -16.24 24.51
C THR A 143 5.17 -16.11 26.01
N GLY A 144 5.43 -17.17 26.77
CA GLY A 144 5.25 -17.18 28.22
C GLY A 144 3.79 -17.38 28.69
N PHE A 145 2.93 -17.84 27.77
CA PHE A 145 1.52 -18.12 28.05
C PHE A 145 1.13 -19.57 27.75
N GLU A 146 2.10 -20.47 27.85
CA GLU A 146 1.94 -21.91 27.54
C GLU A 146 0.92 -22.58 28.46
N ASP A 147 0.83 -22.10 29.71
CA ASP A 147 -0.05 -22.69 30.77
C ASP A 147 -1.49 -22.16 30.77
N LEU A 148 -1.86 -21.32 29.80
CA LEU A 148 -3.23 -20.82 29.71
C LEU A 148 -4.22 -21.96 29.48
N SER A 149 -5.27 -22.00 30.31
CA SER A 149 -6.42 -22.84 30.03
C SER A 149 -7.10 -22.46 28.72
N THR A 150 -7.84 -23.40 28.14
CA THR A 150 -8.61 -23.14 26.90
C THR A 150 -9.58 -21.96 27.08
N GLU A 151 -10.22 -21.83 28.25
CA GLU A 151 -11.16 -20.76 28.54
C GLU A 151 -10.46 -19.38 28.60
N GLN A 152 -9.32 -19.32 29.29
CA GLN A 152 -8.51 -18.09 29.35
C GLN A 152 -8.03 -17.67 27.97
N TRP A 153 -7.57 -18.64 27.18
CA TRP A 153 -7.13 -18.39 25.80
C TRP A 153 -8.28 -17.86 24.94
N LEU A 154 -9.45 -18.49 24.96
CA LEU A 154 -10.63 -18.02 24.20
C LEU A 154 -11.04 -16.61 24.62
N HIS A 155 -10.91 -16.28 25.91
CA HIS A 155 -11.19 -14.92 26.38
C HIS A 155 -10.20 -13.91 25.79
N ILE A 156 -8.88 -14.19 25.85
CA ILE A 156 -7.84 -13.31 25.28
C ILE A 156 -8.03 -13.14 23.77
N HIS A 157 -8.24 -14.24 23.04
CA HIS A 157 -8.45 -14.20 21.61
C HIS A 157 -9.72 -13.44 21.24
N GLY A 158 -10.80 -13.62 22.00
CA GLY A 158 -12.06 -12.90 21.81
C GLY A 158 -11.93 -11.37 22.02
N LEU A 159 -11.17 -10.96 23.03
CA LEU A 159 -10.88 -9.53 23.29
C LEU A 159 -9.95 -8.92 22.24
N SER A 160 -8.91 -9.62 21.88
CA SER A 160 -7.93 -9.15 20.88
C SER A 160 -8.44 -9.25 19.45
N ARG A 161 -9.44 -10.11 19.20
CA ARG A 161 -9.90 -10.51 17.85
C ARG A 161 -8.76 -10.93 16.94
N GLY A 162 -7.71 -11.52 17.51
CA GLY A 162 -6.51 -11.91 16.78
C GLY A 162 -5.66 -10.74 16.27
N HIS A 163 -5.89 -9.49 16.75
CA HIS A 163 -5.14 -8.33 16.27
C HIS A 163 -3.67 -8.41 16.74
N PRO A 164 -2.67 -8.48 15.82
CA PRO A 164 -1.28 -8.77 16.18
C PRO A 164 -0.71 -7.78 17.20
N LEU A 165 -0.97 -6.47 17.04
CA LEU A 165 -0.47 -5.45 17.96
C LEU A 165 -1.07 -5.59 19.37
N VAL A 166 -2.34 -5.96 19.48
CA VAL A 166 -2.99 -6.18 20.79
C VAL A 166 -2.35 -7.38 21.48
N LEU A 167 -2.12 -8.47 20.75
CA LEU A 167 -1.43 -9.65 21.24
C LEU A 167 0.00 -9.33 21.69
N GLU A 168 0.73 -8.54 20.90
CA GLU A 168 2.08 -8.08 21.27
C GLU A 168 2.08 -7.23 22.55
N LEU A 169 1.11 -6.34 22.73
CA LEU A 169 0.96 -5.54 23.95
C LEU A 169 0.66 -6.41 25.17
N ILE A 170 -0.17 -7.44 25.02
CA ILE A 170 -0.43 -8.43 26.08
C ILE A 170 0.87 -9.14 26.43
N ASN A 171 1.63 -9.57 25.46
CA ASN A 171 2.91 -10.26 25.64
C ASN A 171 3.93 -9.40 26.41
N ARG A 172 4.03 -8.12 26.07
CA ARG A 172 4.92 -7.16 26.76
C ARG A 172 4.45 -6.80 28.17
N GLY A 173 3.14 -6.80 28.41
CA GLY A 173 2.58 -6.46 29.72
C GLY A 173 2.67 -7.59 30.76
N ALA A 174 3.00 -8.81 30.31
CA ALA A 174 3.18 -9.98 31.16
C ALA A 174 4.66 -10.27 31.52
N SER A 175 5.57 -9.52 30.92
CA SER A 175 7.03 -9.57 31.16
C SER A 175 7.42 -8.58 32.24
#